data_d8e44ef712aee3cc11e7472eec8048de
#
_entry.id   d8e44ef712aee3cc11e7472eec8048de
#
_cell.length_a   1.000
_cell.length_b   1.000
_cell.length_c   1.000
_cell.angle_alpha   90.00
_cell.angle_beta   90.00
_cell.angle_gamma   90.00
#
_symmetry.space_group_name_H-M   'P 1'
#
loop_
_entity.id
_entity.type
_entity.pdbx_description
1 polymer ?
#
loop_
_entity_poly.entity_id
_entity_poly.type
_entity_poly.pdbx_seq_one_letter_code
_entity_poly.pdbx_strand_id
1 'polypeptide(L)'
;MSLNVALQMDPVETIDINGDSTFAMGLEAQKRGHKLFHYLVEDMSYLNDKVKAHVKPLEFKREQGNHYKLGDKVHMDLGDEIDVILMRQDPPFHMGYITATHILEHIHPKTLVVNDPSSVRNAPEKIFLTRFPELMPPTLITTNEVDVRAFRKEYRDIIVKPLYGNGGAGVFRIREDDQNLSSLIEMFQQFYPEPFIVQKYLSDVRKGDKRIILVDGKAAGAINRVPEEGEVRSNMHVGGEARRTELTAREHEICDAIGPILKEQGQIFVGIDVIGDYLTE
;
A
#
# COMPACT_ATOMS: atom_id res chain seq x y z
N MET A 1 25.60 9.16 13.69
CA MET A 1 26.15 8.96 12.33
C MET A 1 25.12 9.49 11.35
N SER A 2 25.50 10.28 10.35
CA SER A 2 24.58 10.73 9.30
C SER A 2 24.46 9.65 8.24
N LEU A 3 23.22 9.30 7.83
CA LEU A 3 22.94 8.35 6.77
C LEU A 3 22.60 9.09 5.48
N ASN A 4 22.90 8.46 4.35
CA ASN A 4 22.37 8.81 3.05
C ASN A 4 21.09 7.99 2.82
N VAL A 5 19.93 8.66 2.76
CA VAL A 5 18.61 8.02 2.61
C VAL A 5 18.02 8.41 1.26
N ALA A 6 17.79 7.43 0.41
CA ALA A 6 17.15 7.66 -0.88
C ALA A 6 15.65 7.31 -0.82
N LEU A 7 14.84 8.18 -1.38
CA LEU A 7 13.39 8.00 -1.53
C LEU A 7 13.09 7.62 -2.98
N GLN A 8 12.79 6.33 -3.21
CA GLN A 8 12.23 5.86 -4.48
C GLN A 8 10.72 6.09 -4.43
N MET A 9 10.25 7.12 -5.03
CA MET A 9 8.84 7.51 -4.96
C MET A 9 8.43 8.29 -6.22
N ASP A 10 7.14 8.51 -6.36
CA ASP A 10 6.57 9.34 -7.41
C ASP A 10 7.04 10.80 -7.31
N PRO A 11 6.75 11.65 -8.31
CA PRO A 11 7.24 13.02 -8.32
C PRO A 11 6.93 13.77 -7.02
N VAL A 12 7.97 14.30 -6.37
CA VAL A 12 7.87 14.97 -5.06
C VAL A 12 6.94 16.20 -5.09
N GLU A 13 6.69 16.73 -6.25
CA GLU A 13 5.78 17.84 -6.54
C GLU A 13 4.31 17.49 -6.21
N THR A 14 3.96 16.21 -6.28
CA THR A 14 2.58 15.71 -6.14
C THR A 14 2.18 15.37 -4.71
N ILE A 15 3.11 15.46 -3.76
CA ILE A 15 2.88 15.08 -2.36
C ILE A 15 1.81 15.97 -1.70
N ASP A 16 0.82 15.33 -1.08
CA ASP A 16 0.00 15.99 -0.06
C ASP A 16 0.70 15.95 1.30
N ILE A 17 1.28 17.07 1.71
CA ILE A 17 2.05 17.17 2.96
C ILE A 17 1.26 16.90 4.23
N ASN A 18 -0.08 16.83 4.16
CA ASN A 18 -0.95 16.55 5.29
C ASN A 18 -1.26 15.06 5.46
N GLY A 19 -1.12 14.27 4.40
CA GLY A 19 -1.45 12.85 4.41
C GLY A 19 -0.31 11.90 4.04
N ASP A 20 0.79 12.39 3.44
CA ASP A 20 1.84 11.55 2.92
C ASP A 20 2.82 11.06 3.99
N SER A 21 2.94 9.73 4.09
CA SER A 21 3.83 9.07 5.07
C SER A 21 5.31 9.21 4.69
N THR A 22 5.64 9.27 3.39
CA THR A 22 7.02 9.43 2.91
C THR A 22 7.55 10.79 3.25
N PHE A 23 6.72 11.82 3.10
CA PHE A 23 7.02 13.17 3.53
C PHE A 23 7.31 13.26 5.05
N ALA A 24 6.47 12.60 5.86
CA ALA A 24 6.67 12.56 7.31
C ALA A 24 7.98 11.84 7.70
N MET A 25 8.30 10.72 7.05
CA MET A 25 9.56 10.00 7.26
C MET A 25 10.77 10.83 6.81
N GLY A 26 10.69 11.51 5.69
CA GLY A 26 11.75 12.39 5.18
C GLY A 26 12.03 13.57 6.12
N LEU A 27 11.01 14.23 6.63
CA LEU A 27 11.15 15.28 7.64
C LEU A 27 11.83 14.79 8.92
N GLU A 28 11.47 13.60 9.41
CA GLU A 28 12.09 13.02 10.60
C GLU A 28 13.54 12.61 10.31
N ALA A 29 13.84 12.07 9.14
CA ALA A 29 15.21 11.76 8.73
C ALA A 29 16.10 13.02 8.68
N GLN A 30 15.61 14.11 8.09
CA GLN A 30 16.31 15.41 8.09
C GLN A 30 16.55 15.94 9.51
N LYS A 31 15.53 15.87 10.38
CA LYS A 31 15.64 16.27 11.78
C LYS A 31 16.72 15.51 12.53
N ARG A 32 16.96 14.23 12.17
CA ARG A 32 18.06 13.39 12.71
C ARG A 32 19.41 13.66 12.05
N GLY A 33 19.49 14.58 11.10
CA GLY A 33 20.73 14.95 10.41
C GLY A 33 21.12 14.00 9.27
N HIS A 34 20.17 13.23 8.72
CA HIS A 34 20.38 12.40 7.54
C HIS A 34 20.25 13.23 6.26
N LYS A 35 20.96 12.81 5.20
CA LYS A 35 20.86 13.41 3.88
C LYS A 35 19.80 12.67 3.08
N LEU A 36 18.93 13.43 2.42
CA LEU A 36 17.88 12.85 1.57
C LEU A 36 18.23 12.99 0.10
N PHE A 37 17.87 11.96 -0.65
CA PHE A 37 17.93 11.92 -2.11
C PHE A 37 16.59 11.43 -2.65
N HIS A 38 16.17 11.94 -3.79
CA HIS A 38 14.95 11.53 -4.48
C HIS A 38 15.31 11.00 -5.86
N TYR A 39 14.65 9.91 -6.26
CA TYR A 39 14.69 9.40 -7.63
C TYR A 39 13.37 8.68 -7.98
N LEU A 40 13.04 8.70 -9.27
CA LEU A 40 11.92 7.94 -9.83
C LEU A 40 12.37 6.53 -10.20
N VAL A 41 11.44 5.58 -10.24
CA VAL A 41 11.75 4.18 -10.66
C VAL A 41 12.48 4.14 -12.01
N GLU A 42 12.08 4.99 -12.94
CA GLU A 42 12.67 5.13 -14.29
C GLU A 42 14.10 5.69 -14.31
N ASP A 43 14.52 6.35 -13.23
CA ASP A 43 15.89 6.83 -13.08
C ASP A 43 16.88 5.74 -12.68
N MET A 44 16.39 4.54 -12.31
CA MET A 44 17.19 3.41 -11.85
C MET A 44 17.68 2.54 -12.99
N SER A 45 18.88 2.03 -12.87
CA SER A 45 19.50 1.11 -13.84
C SER A 45 20.32 0.01 -13.15
N TYR A 46 20.41 -1.15 -13.80
CA TYR A 46 21.27 -2.25 -13.41
C TYR A 46 22.34 -2.49 -14.50
N LEU A 47 23.60 -2.50 -14.11
CA LEU A 47 24.72 -2.78 -15.01
C LEU A 47 25.85 -3.47 -14.24
N ASN A 48 26.22 -4.68 -14.65
CA ASN A 48 27.38 -5.41 -14.11
C ASN A 48 27.39 -5.46 -12.57
N ASP A 49 26.34 -6.02 -11.98
CA ASP A 49 26.13 -6.16 -10.52
C ASP A 49 26.06 -4.85 -9.73
N LYS A 50 25.91 -3.73 -10.43
CA LYS A 50 25.70 -2.42 -9.81
C LYS A 50 24.32 -1.87 -10.11
N VAL A 51 23.67 -1.40 -9.05
CA VAL A 51 22.42 -0.66 -9.13
C VAL A 51 22.72 0.82 -9.00
N LYS A 52 22.38 1.58 -10.02
CA LYS A 52 22.63 3.01 -10.08
C LYS A 52 21.35 3.77 -10.33
N ALA A 53 21.31 5.01 -9.89
CA ALA A 53 20.21 5.91 -10.22
C ALA A 53 20.68 7.35 -10.46
N HIS A 54 19.91 8.07 -11.25
CA HIS A 54 20.00 9.51 -11.34
C HIS A 54 19.17 10.14 -10.21
N VAL A 55 19.83 10.48 -9.12
CA VAL A 55 19.19 11.03 -7.92
C VAL A 55 19.30 12.55 -7.85
N LYS A 56 18.39 13.18 -7.12
CA LYS A 56 18.46 14.61 -6.78
C LYS A 56 18.55 14.74 -5.26
N PRO A 57 19.53 15.47 -4.69
CA PRO A 57 19.47 15.87 -3.28
C PRO A 57 18.14 16.52 -2.97
N LEU A 58 17.56 16.19 -1.81
CA LEU A 58 16.22 16.61 -1.43
C LEU A 58 16.23 17.26 -0.06
N GLU A 59 15.54 18.37 0.09
CA GLU A 59 15.18 18.97 1.37
C GLU A 59 13.66 19.13 1.46
N PHE A 60 13.06 18.68 2.55
CA PHE A 60 11.65 18.87 2.84
C PHE A 60 11.42 20.05 3.78
N LYS A 61 10.30 20.75 3.59
CA LYS A 61 9.75 21.76 4.49
C LYS A 61 8.25 21.53 4.69
N ARG A 62 7.76 21.71 5.89
CA ARG A 62 6.30 21.65 6.15
C ARG A 62 5.65 23.00 5.82
N GLU A 63 5.62 23.32 4.54
CA GLU A 63 5.08 24.56 3.98
C GLU A 63 4.26 24.25 2.74
N GLN A 64 2.97 24.51 2.75
CA GLN A 64 2.07 24.23 1.63
C GLN A 64 2.49 25.01 0.37
N GLY A 65 2.65 24.32 -0.75
CA GLY A 65 3.09 24.90 -2.02
C GLY A 65 4.59 25.21 -2.14
N ASN A 66 5.37 24.96 -1.06
CA ASN A 66 6.84 25.11 -1.04
C ASN A 66 7.45 24.04 -0.13
N HIS A 67 7.01 22.81 -0.29
CA HIS A 67 7.30 21.72 0.66
C HIS A 67 8.59 20.96 0.36
N TYR A 68 9.24 21.23 -0.76
CA TYR A 68 10.49 20.57 -1.16
C TYR A 68 11.47 21.54 -1.84
N LYS A 69 12.74 21.15 -1.83
CA LYS A 69 13.78 21.71 -2.66
C LYS A 69 14.63 20.59 -3.21
N LEU A 70 14.80 20.54 -4.53
CA LEU A 70 15.67 19.60 -5.21
C LEU A 70 16.98 20.27 -5.62
N GLY A 71 18.08 19.54 -5.44
CA GLY A 71 19.39 19.91 -5.97
C GLY A 71 19.59 19.42 -7.40
N ASP A 72 20.83 19.60 -7.91
CA ASP A 72 21.21 19.12 -9.23
C ASP A 72 21.19 17.58 -9.29
N LYS A 73 20.84 17.06 -10.47
CA LYS A 73 20.79 15.61 -10.73
C LYS A 73 22.19 15.00 -10.71
N VAL A 74 22.41 14.00 -9.90
CA VAL A 74 23.68 13.29 -9.70
C VAL A 74 23.49 11.81 -10.01
N HIS A 75 24.48 11.18 -10.64
CA HIS A 75 24.47 9.73 -10.89
C HIS A 75 25.19 9.04 -9.74
N MET A 76 24.48 8.21 -8.97
CA MET A 76 24.99 7.52 -7.79
C MET A 76 24.92 5.99 -7.94
N ASP A 77 25.88 5.29 -7.34
CA ASP A 77 25.82 3.87 -7.10
C ASP A 77 25.03 3.63 -5.81
N LEU A 78 23.81 3.10 -5.94
CA LEU A 78 22.90 2.93 -4.80
C LEU A 78 23.42 1.90 -3.78
N GLY A 79 24.24 0.93 -4.24
CA GLY A 79 24.81 -0.09 -3.37
C GLY A 79 26.05 0.37 -2.58
N ASP A 80 26.73 1.42 -3.04
CA ASP A 80 27.98 1.91 -2.42
C ASP A 80 27.82 3.27 -1.72
N GLU A 81 26.88 4.10 -2.17
CA GLU A 81 26.74 5.49 -1.72
C GLU A 81 25.48 5.77 -0.90
N ILE A 82 24.52 4.84 -0.88
CA ILE A 82 23.25 4.96 -0.14
C ILE A 82 23.18 3.92 0.97
N ASP A 83 22.83 4.37 2.17
CA ASP A 83 22.69 3.50 3.35
C ASP A 83 21.28 2.87 3.42
N VAL A 84 20.25 3.66 3.07
CA VAL A 84 18.84 3.25 3.17
C VAL A 84 18.08 3.72 1.95
N ILE A 85 17.28 2.83 1.36
CA ILE A 85 16.29 3.16 0.34
C ILE A 85 14.90 2.97 0.92
N LEU A 86 14.09 4.00 0.94
CA LEU A 86 12.66 3.89 1.18
C LEU A 86 11.97 3.66 -0.17
N MET A 87 11.53 2.43 -0.41
CA MET A 87 10.80 2.05 -1.61
C MET A 87 9.33 2.46 -1.45
N ARG A 88 9.00 3.65 -1.92
CA ARG A 88 7.74 4.34 -1.67
C ARG A 88 6.99 4.75 -2.94
N GLN A 89 7.33 4.15 -4.09
CA GLN A 89 6.56 4.32 -5.30
C GLN A 89 5.11 3.86 -5.10
N ASP A 90 4.18 4.60 -5.66
CA ASP A 90 2.77 4.23 -5.61
C ASP A 90 2.43 3.09 -6.60
N PRO A 91 1.32 2.38 -6.40
CA PRO A 91 0.78 1.46 -7.41
C PRO A 91 0.58 2.16 -8.77
N PRO A 92 0.49 1.41 -9.88
CA PRO A 92 -0.01 0.04 -9.96
C PRO A 92 1.05 -1.03 -9.68
N PHE A 93 0.63 -2.12 -9.02
CA PHE A 93 1.46 -3.30 -8.78
C PHE A 93 1.54 -4.16 -10.04
N HIS A 94 2.37 -3.75 -10.99
CA HIS A 94 2.55 -4.34 -12.30
C HIS A 94 4.00 -4.81 -12.52
N MET A 95 4.32 -5.34 -13.69
CA MET A 95 5.68 -5.86 -13.98
C MET A 95 6.80 -4.82 -13.82
N GLY A 96 6.52 -3.52 -14.06
CA GLY A 96 7.49 -2.45 -13.78
C GLY A 96 7.81 -2.34 -12.29
N TYR A 97 6.77 -2.40 -11.43
CA TYR A 97 6.94 -2.44 -9.98
C TYR A 97 7.73 -3.68 -9.54
N ILE A 98 7.35 -4.86 -10.02
CA ILE A 98 8.04 -6.14 -9.74
C ILE A 98 9.51 -6.08 -10.19
N THR A 99 9.79 -5.54 -11.37
CA THR A 99 11.15 -5.38 -11.90
C THR A 99 12.00 -4.48 -11.00
N ALA A 100 11.44 -3.37 -10.51
CA ALA A 100 12.14 -2.50 -9.56
C ALA A 100 12.54 -3.25 -8.28
N THR A 101 11.66 -4.10 -7.73
CA THR A 101 12.00 -4.92 -6.56
C THR A 101 13.12 -5.90 -6.85
N HIS A 102 13.14 -6.55 -8.02
CA HIS A 102 14.24 -7.44 -8.42
C HIS A 102 15.57 -6.70 -8.53
N ILE A 103 15.58 -5.50 -9.08
CA ILE A 103 16.80 -4.69 -9.18
C ILE A 103 17.32 -4.32 -7.79
N LEU A 104 16.45 -3.83 -6.90
CA LEU A 104 16.84 -3.44 -5.55
C LEU A 104 17.31 -4.61 -4.68
N GLU A 105 16.84 -5.82 -4.94
CA GLU A 105 17.26 -7.02 -4.23
C GLU A 105 18.78 -7.29 -4.37
N HIS A 106 19.41 -6.87 -5.48
CA HIS A 106 20.86 -7.04 -5.69
C HIS A 106 21.72 -6.29 -4.67
N ILE A 107 21.20 -5.21 -4.11
CA ILE A 107 21.95 -4.40 -3.13
C ILE A 107 21.46 -4.57 -1.70
N HIS A 108 20.30 -5.17 -1.51
CA HIS A 108 19.78 -5.51 -0.18
C HIS A 108 20.47 -6.77 0.36
N PRO A 109 20.83 -6.87 1.66
CA PRO A 109 20.64 -5.86 2.73
C PRO A 109 21.84 -4.91 2.94
N LYS A 110 22.86 -4.92 2.08
CA LYS A 110 24.03 -4.01 2.23
C LYS A 110 23.57 -2.56 2.23
N THR A 111 22.77 -2.17 1.26
CA THR A 111 21.91 -0.99 1.32
C THR A 111 20.54 -1.47 1.82
N LEU A 112 20.11 -0.98 2.98
CA LEU A 112 18.83 -1.40 3.54
C LEU A 112 17.67 -0.86 2.70
N VAL A 113 16.96 -1.73 2.01
CA VAL A 113 15.72 -1.37 1.30
C VAL A 113 14.52 -1.63 2.21
N VAL A 114 13.68 -0.65 2.42
CA VAL A 114 12.47 -0.69 3.25
C VAL A 114 11.24 -0.51 2.34
N ASN A 115 10.37 -1.52 2.24
CA ASN A 115 10.43 -2.86 2.84
C ASN A 115 11.35 -3.77 2.01
N ASP A 116 11.64 -4.97 2.55
CA ASP A 116 12.41 -6.00 1.83
C ASP A 116 11.85 -6.24 0.42
N PRO A 117 12.65 -6.09 -0.65
CA PRO A 117 12.15 -6.12 -2.03
C PRO A 117 11.53 -7.46 -2.42
N SER A 118 12.11 -8.57 -1.97
CA SER A 118 11.59 -9.91 -2.23
C SER A 118 10.22 -10.10 -1.55
N SER A 119 10.12 -9.65 -0.32
CA SER A 119 8.90 -9.74 0.46
C SER A 119 7.78 -8.84 -0.08
N VAL A 120 8.10 -7.63 -0.55
CA VAL A 120 7.11 -6.74 -1.17
C VAL A 120 6.47 -7.38 -2.39
N ARG A 121 7.26 -7.91 -3.34
CA ARG A 121 6.68 -8.54 -4.53
C ARG A 121 5.91 -9.82 -4.24
N ASN A 122 6.22 -10.53 -3.13
CA ASN A 122 5.53 -11.73 -2.70
C ASN A 122 4.34 -11.47 -1.77
N ALA A 123 4.04 -10.21 -1.48
CA ALA A 123 2.93 -9.78 -0.62
C ALA A 123 2.00 -8.78 -1.31
N PRO A 124 1.39 -9.12 -2.48
CA PRO A 124 0.33 -8.28 -3.03
C PRO A 124 -0.79 -8.13 -2.00
N GLU A 125 -1.21 -6.90 -1.72
CA GLU A 125 -1.99 -6.54 -0.52
C GLU A 125 -3.22 -7.44 -0.27
N LYS A 126 -4.01 -7.73 -1.31
CA LYS A 126 -5.26 -8.52 -1.18
C LYS A 126 -5.00 -10.02 -1.19
N ILE A 127 -3.99 -10.51 -1.91
CA ILE A 127 -3.62 -11.92 -1.92
C ILE A 127 -2.92 -12.31 -0.62
N PHE A 128 -2.07 -11.44 -0.08
CA PHE A 128 -1.34 -11.73 1.15
C PHE A 128 -2.27 -12.04 2.33
N LEU A 129 -3.47 -11.44 2.35
CA LEU A 129 -4.49 -11.72 3.36
C LEU A 129 -4.91 -13.18 3.41
N THR A 130 -4.86 -13.92 2.30
CA THR A 130 -5.24 -15.33 2.25
C THR A 130 -4.39 -16.23 3.15
N ARG A 131 -3.27 -15.72 3.67
CA ARG A 131 -2.46 -16.39 4.71
C ARG A 131 -3.10 -16.33 6.09
N PHE A 132 -4.13 -15.50 6.28
CA PHE A 132 -4.82 -15.24 7.54
C PHE A 132 -6.33 -15.40 7.39
N PRO A 133 -6.82 -16.57 6.95
CA PRO A 133 -8.23 -16.75 6.61
C PRO A 133 -9.17 -16.48 7.78
N GLU A 134 -8.71 -16.67 9.02
CA GLU A 134 -9.46 -16.41 10.24
C GLU A 134 -9.61 -14.93 10.60
N LEU A 135 -8.80 -14.07 9.98
CA LEU A 135 -8.83 -12.62 10.20
C LEU A 135 -9.58 -11.87 9.09
N MET A 136 -9.78 -12.50 7.93
CA MET A 136 -10.41 -11.85 6.78
C MET A 136 -11.90 -12.16 6.69
N PRO A 137 -12.72 -11.31 6.04
CA PRO A 137 -14.11 -11.66 5.78
C PRO A 137 -14.20 -12.83 4.81
N PRO A 138 -15.37 -13.52 4.71
CA PRO A 138 -15.60 -14.48 3.64
C PRO A 138 -15.18 -13.91 2.30
N THR A 139 -14.27 -14.60 1.61
CA THR A 139 -13.57 -14.12 0.42
C THR A 139 -13.50 -15.19 -0.65
N LEU A 140 -13.71 -14.79 -1.89
CA LEU A 140 -13.54 -15.59 -3.10
C LEU A 140 -12.61 -14.82 -4.06
N ILE A 141 -11.65 -15.50 -4.66
CA ILE A 141 -10.81 -14.97 -5.75
C ILE A 141 -11.06 -15.84 -6.97
N THR A 142 -11.61 -15.27 -8.04
CA THR A 142 -12.02 -16.02 -9.22
C THR A 142 -12.16 -15.13 -10.45
N THR A 143 -12.26 -15.76 -11.62
CA THR A 143 -12.77 -15.14 -12.88
C THR A 143 -14.11 -15.76 -13.29
N ASN A 144 -14.60 -16.76 -12.54
CA ASN A 144 -15.76 -17.58 -12.91
C ASN A 144 -17.06 -16.98 -12.36
N GLU A 145 -17.97 -16.60 -13.25
CA GLU A 145 -19.28 -16.05 -12.89
C GLU A 145 -20.13 -16.99 -12.05
N VAL A 146 -20.05 -18.32 -12.30
CA VAL A 146 -20.84 -19.30 -11.55
C VAL A 146 -20.47 -19.29 -10.06
N ASP A 147 -19.17 -19.18 -9.77
CA ASP A 147 -18.67 -19.12 -8.39
C ASP A 147 -19.10 -17.81 -7.71
N VAL A 148 -19.05 -16.68 -8.42
CA VAL A 148 -19.52 -15.38 -7.90
C VAL A 148 -21.01 -15.42 -7.59
N ARG A 149 -21.83 -16.03 -8.45
CA ARG A 149 -23.27 -16.20 -8.20
C ARG A 149 -23.55 -17.07 -6.99
N ALA A 150 -22.80 -18.17 -6.84
CA ALA A 150 -22.90 -19.04 -5.66
C ALA A 150 -22.54 -18.29 -4.38
N PHE A 151 -21.44 -17.54 -4.42
CA PHE A 151 -20.98 -16.71 -3.30
C PHE A 151 -22.01 -15.62 -2.93
N ARG A 152 -22.58 -14.90 -3.92
CA ARG A 152 -23.63 -13.91 -3.67
C ARG A 152 -24.90 -14.56 -3.08
N LYS A 153 -25.26 -15.75 -3.53
CA LYS A 153 -26.43 -16.46 -2.99
C LYS A 153 -26.25 -16.78 -1.50
N GLU A 154 -25.02 -17.07 -1.07
CA GLU A 154 -24.71 -17.39 0.32
C GLU A 154 -24.60 -16.12 1.18
N TYR A 155 -23.85 -15.12 0.71
CA TYR A 155 -23.52 -13.93 1.51
C TYR A 155 -24.37 -12.70 1.23
N ARG A 156 -25.28 -12.76 0.24
CA ARG A 156 -26.23 -11.73 -0.17
C ARG A 156 -25.57 -10.51 -0.80
N ASP A 157 -25.26 -9.51 0.02
CA ASP A 157 -24.54 -8.33 -0.41
C ASP A 157 -23.05 -8.61 -0.46
N ILE A 158 -22.44 -8.33 -1.59
CA ILE A 158 -21.01 -8.59 -1.82
C ILE A 158 -20.29 -7.34 -2.32
N ILE A 159 -18.99 -7.31 -2.11
CA ILE A 159 -18.06 -6.36 -2.74
C ILE A 159 -17.29 -7.10 -3.83
N VAL A 160 -17.23 -6.51 -5.02
CA VAL A 160 -16.37 -6.97 -6.12
C VAL A 160 -15.35 -5.89 -6.39
N LYS A 161 -14.06 -6.25 -6.42
CA LYS A 161 -12.98 -5.29 -6.64
C LYS A 161 -11.80 -5.91 -7.40
N PRO A 162 -10.98 -5.12 -8.12
CA PRO A 162 -9.76 -5.61 -8.75
C PRO A 162 -8.79 -6.13 -7.69
N LEU A 163 -8.10 -7.23 -8.01
CA LEU A 163 -7.15 -7.84 -7.08
C LEU A 163 -5.92 -6.95 -6.83
N TYR A 164 -5.46 -6.24 -7.86
CA TYR A 164 -4.30 -5.34 -7.80
C TYR A 164 -4.66 -3.85 -7.87
N GLY A 165 -5.94 -3.50 -7.67
CA GLY A 165 -6.41 -2.11 -7.63
C GLY A 165 -6.07 -1.43 -6.29
N ASN A 166 -5.99 -0.10 -6.31
CA ASN A 166 -5.71 0.75 -5.15
C ASN A 166 -6.65 1.96 -5.09
N GLY A 167 -6.64 2.68 -3.97
CA GLY A 167 -7.35 3.96 -3.82
C GLY A 167 -8.88 3.88 -3.94
N GLY A 168 -9.47 2.69 -3.85
CA GLY A 168 -10.91 2.49 -4.00
C GLY A 168 -11.41 2.44 -5.45
N ALA A 169 -10.52 2.48 -6.45
CA ALA A 169 -10.90 2.36 -7.84
C ALA A 169 -11.44 0.95 -8.15
N GLY A 170 -12.57 0.88 -8.88
CA GLY A 170 -13.17 -0.39 -9.29
C GLY A 170 -13.81 -1.19 -8.14
N VAL A 171 -14.11 -0.57 -7.01
CA VAL A 171 -14.83 -1.22 -5.89
C VAL A 171 -16.33 -1.06 -6.08
N PHE A 172 -17.03 -2.19 -6.22
CA PHE A 172 -18.49 -2.23 -6.42
C PHE A 172 -19.17 -3.02 -5.33
N ARG A 173 -20.20 -2.43 -4.72
CA ARG A 173 -21.15 -3.16 -3.89
C ARG A 173 -22.26 -3.69 -4.78
N ILE A 174 -22.45 -4.98 -4.81
CA ILE A 174 -23.53 -5.69 -5.50
C ILE A 174 -24.48 -6.24 -4.46
N ARG A 175 -25.72 -5.75 -4.48
CA ARG A 175 -26.78 -6.23 -3.59
C ARG A 175 -27.30 -7.58 -4.05
N GLU A 176 -28.04 -8.27 -3.18
CA GLU A 176 -28.65 -9.54 -3.49
C GLU A 176 -29.54 -9.51 -4.74
N ASP A 177 -30.27 -8.43 -4.94
CA ASP A 177 -31.23 -8.20 -6.03
C ASP A 177 -30.65 -7.44 -7.23
N ASP A 178 -29.37 -7.07 -7.22
CA ASP A 178 -28.75 -6.31 -8.29
C ASP A 178 -28.70 -7.11 -9.60
N GLN A 179 -29.22 -6.52 -10.67
CA GLN A 179 -29.31 -7.14 -11.99
C GLN A 179 -28.06 -6.94 -12.85
N ASN A 180 -27.10 -6.10 -12.41
CA ASN A 180 -25.92 -5.75 -13.20
C ASN A 180 -24.73 -6.69 -12.98
N LEU A 181 -24.87 -7.76 -12.19
CA LEU A 181 -23.76 -8.64 -11.83
C LEU A 181 -23.06 -9.21 -13.07
N SER A 182 -23.79 -9.71 -14.07
CA SER A 182 -23.19 -10.27 -15.28
C SER A 182 -22.38 -9.22 -16.04
N SER A 183 -22.98 -8.05 -16.28
CA SER A 183 -22.30 -6.95 -16.98
C SER A 183 -21.05 -6.47 -16.24
N LEU A 184 -21.09 -6.48 -14.90
CA LEU A 184 -19.91 -6.15 -14.08
C LEU A 184 -18.81 -7.20 -14.27
N ILE A 185 -19.14 -8.49 -14.23
CA ILE A 185 -18.17 -9.57 -14.42
C ILE A 185 -17.55 -9.51 -15.82
N GLU A 186 -18.37 -9.33 -16.86
CA GLU A 186 -17.91 -9.15 -18.24
C GLU A 186 -16.93 -7.97 -18.35
N MET A 187 -17.26 -6.83 -17.72
CA MET A 187 -16.38 -5.67 -17.66
C MET A 187 -15.04 -6.00 -16.97
N PHE A 188 -15.07 -6.70 -15.82
CA PHE A 188 -13.83 -7.13 -15.15
C PHE A 188 -13.01 -8.03 -16.05
N GLN A 189 -13.61 -9.04 -16.68
CA GLN A 189 -12.92 -9.97 -17.59
C GLN A 189 -12.34 -9.26 -18.83
N GLN A 190 -12.96 -8.17 -19.27
CA GLN A 190 -12.48 -7.39 -20.41
C GLN A 190 -11.29 -6.50 -20.07
N PHE A 191 -11.28 -5.87 -18.91
CA PHE A 191 -10.31 -4.84 -18.54
C PHE A 191 -9.19 -5.34 -17.62
N TYR A 192 -9.40 -6.47 -16.92
CA TYR A 192 -8.42 -7.05 -16.00
C TYR A 192 -8.14 -8.50 -16.38
N PRO A 193 -6.92 -8.83 -16.81
CA PRO A 193 -6.57 -10.21 -17.16
C PRO A 193 -6.43 -11.12 -15.93
N GLU A 194 -6.29 -10.53 -14.75
CA GLU A 194 -6.15 -11.24 -13.49
C GLU A 194 -7.51 -11.61 -12.90
N PRO A 195 -7.56 -12.61 -12.00
CA PRO A 195 -8.73 -12.83 -11.17
C PRO A 195 -9.09 -11.57 -10.37
N PHE A 196 -10.37 -11.39 -10.10
CA PHE A 196 -10.86 -10.36 -9.18
C PHE A 196 -11.24 -10.96 -7.83
N ILE A 197 -11.30 -10.12 -6.80
CA ILE A 197 -11.67 -10.52 -5.45
C ILE A 197 -13.12 -10.14 -5.16
N VAL A 198 -13.84 -11.09 -4.57
CA VAL A 198 -15.23 -10.95 -4.11
C VAL A 198 -15.25 -11.17 -2.60
N GLN A 199 -15.84 -10.26 -1.86
CA GLN A 199 -15.93 -10.35 -0.39
C GLN A 199 -17.36 -10.11 0.08
N LYS A 200 -17.73 -10.71 1.22
CA LYS A 200 -18.97 -10.36 1.90
C LYS A 200 -18.94 -8.85 2.21
N TYR A 201 -20.04 -8.14 1.93
CA TYR A 201 -20.17 -6.75 2.34
C TYR A 201 -20.24 -6.63 3.86
N LEU A 202 -19.38 -5.81 4.41
CA LEU A 202 -19.33 -5.50 5.85
C LEU A 202 -20.05 -4.19 6.11
N SER A 203 -21.21 -4.23 6.76
CA SER A 203 -21.99 -3.03 7.08
C SER A 203 -21.26 -2.05 8.01
N ASP A 204 -20.29 -2.57 8.79
CA ASP A 204 -19.48 -1.78 9.69
C ASP A 204 -18.59 -0.75 8.99
N VAL A 205 -18.39 -0.85 7.66
CA VAL A 205 -17.73 0.19 6.87
C VAL A 205 -18.39 1.57 7.06
N ARG A 206 -19.69 1.62 7.40
CA ARG A 206 -20.40 2.87 7.71
C ARG A 206 -19.92 3.55 9.00
N LYS A 207 -19.32 2.79 9.90
CA LYS A 207 -18.68 3.30 11.12
C LYS A 207 -17.24 3.74 10.87
N GLY A 208 -16.69 3.29 9.74
CA GLY A 208 -15.35 3.58 9.28
C GLY A 208 -14.58 2.33 8.85
N ASP A 209 -13.52 2.59 8.16
CA ASP A 209 -12.47 1.67 7.72
C ASP A 209 -11.16 2.17 8.35
N LYS A 210 -10.62 1.38 9.27
CA LYS A 210 -9.49 1.83 10.06
C LYS A 210 -8.18 1.47 9.36
N ARG A 211 -7.39 2.50 9.00
CA ARG A 211 -5.99 2.34 8.57
C ARG A 211 -5.11 2.30 9.81
N ILE A 212 -4.44 1.16 10.05
CA ILE A 212 -3.48 0.98 11.13
C ILE A 212 -2.09 0.89 10.53
N ILE A 213 -1.16 1.67 11.05
CA ILE A 213 0.24 1.62 10.63
C ILE A 213 1.01 0.73 11.60
N LEU A 214 1.68 -0.28 11.05
CA LEU A 214 2.63 -1.12 11.78
C LEU A 214 4.07 -0.72 11.40
N VAL A 215 4.91 -0.64 12.42
CA VAL A 215 6.35 -0.44 12.28
C VAL A 215 7.06 -1.57 13.00
N ASP A 216 7.92 -2.28 12.29
CA ASP A 216 8.63 -3.47 12.81
C ASP A 216 7.68 -4.47 13.47
N GLY A 217 6.53 -4.73 12.85
CA GLY A 217 5.50 -5.64 13.30
C GLY A 217 4.62 -5.15 14.47
N LYS A 218 4.74 -3.90 14.90
CA LYS A 218 3.98 -3.33 16.02
C LYS A 218 3.13 -2.16 15.57
N ALA A 219 1.90 -2.08 16.05
CA ALA A 219 1.01 -0.95 15.80
C ALA A 219 1.63 0.36 16.33
N ALA A 220 1.80 1.33 15.45
CA ALA A 220 2.39 2.64 15.74
C ALA A 220 1.33 3.77 15.78
N GLY A 221 0.21 3.58 15.12
CA GLY A 221 -0.89 4.55 15.09
C GLY A 221 -2.01 4.13 14.16
N ALA A 222 -3.15 4.80 14.28
CA ALA A 222 -4.31 4.52 13.44
C ALA A 222 -5.13 5.78 13.16
N ILE A 223 -5.80 5.76 12.00
CA ILE A 223 -6.86 6.69 11.62
C ILE A 223 -8.10 5.90 11.21
N ASN A 224 -9.28 6.42 11.55
CA ASN A 224 -10.54 5.88 11.06
C ASN A 224 -10.99 6.73 9.85
N ARG A 225 -11.20 6.09 8.70
CA ARG A 225 -11.67 6.72 7.47
C ARG A 225 -13.17 6.48 7.36
N VAL A 226 -13.96 7.52 7.57
CA VAL A 226 -15.42 7.44 7.54
C VAL A 226 -15.90 7.82 6.15
N PRO A 227 -16.66 6.94 5.43
CA PRO A 227 -17.17 7.26 4.11
C PRO A 227 -18.20 8.38 4.17
N GLU A 228 -18.29 9.17 3.10
CA GLU A 228 -19.38 10.14 2.93
C GLU A 228 -20.75 9.46 2.85
N GLU A 229 -21.81 10.21 3.13
CA GLU A 229 -23.17 9.72 3.00
C GLU A 229 -23.47 9.35 1.53
N GLY A 230 -23.92 8.12 1.30
CA GLY A 230 -24.18 7.60 -0.06
C GLY A 230 -22.97 6.92 -0.72
N GLU A 231 -21.73 7.16 -0.29
CA GLU A 231 -20.55 6.49 -0.81
C GLU A 231 -20.31 5.13 -0.10
N VAL A 232 -19.82 4.15 -0.80
CA VAL A 232 -19.47 2.82 -0.25
C VAL A 232 -18.00 2.77 0.18
N ARG A 233 -17.17 3.58 -0.45
CA ARG A 233 -15.72 3.62 -0.24
C ARG A 233 -15.35 4.62 0.85
N SER A 234 -14.39 4.26 1.66
CA SER A 234 -13.89 5.06 2.80
C SER A 234 -12.53 5.72 2.53
N ASN A 235 -11.90 5.42 1.39
CA ASN A 235 -10.58 5.93 1.04
C ASN A 235 -10.58 7.48 0.98
N MET A 236 -9.52 8.10 1.50
CA MET A 236 -9.37 9.57 1.49
C MET A 236 -9.40 10.17 0.08
N HIS A 237 -8.89 9.43 -0.92
CA HIS A 237 -8.92 9.87 -2.34
C HIS A 237 -10.34 10.02 -2.92
N VAL A 238 -11.35 9.44 -2.28
CA VAL A 238 -12.75 9.52 -2.71
C VAL A 238 -13.64 10.25 -1.69
N GLY A 239 -13.04 11.11 -0.85
CA GLY A 239 -13.77 11.97 0.08
C GLY A 239 -13.92 11.42 1.51
N GLY A 240 -13.34 10.28 1.83
CA GLY A 240 -13.36 9.75 3.21
C GLY A 240 -12.71 10.70 4.21
N GLU A 241 -13.38 10.96 5.33
CA GLU A 241 -12.87 11.80 6.41
C GLU A 241 -11.97 10.98 7.34
N ALA A 242 -10.72 11.42 7.51
CA ALA A 242 -9.78 10.81 8.44
C ALA A 242 -9.96 11.35 9.87
N ARG A 243 -10.26 10.49 10.82
CA ARG A 243 -10.39 10.80 12.23
C ARG A 243 -9.38 10.03 13.06
N ARG A 244 -8.75 10.69 14.00
CA ARG A 244 -7.89 10.01 14.98
C ARG A 244 -8.69 8.99 15.77
N THR A 245 -8.11 7.81 15.99
CA THR A 245 -8.78 6.72 16.71
C THR A 245 -7.77 5.92 17.52
N GLU A 246 -8.28 5.16 18.49
CA GLU A 246 -7.51 4.14 19.21
C GLU A 246 -7.90 2.76 18.70
N LEU A 247 -7.05 1.78 18.95
CA LEU A 247 -7.30 0.40 18.57
C LEU A 247 -8.26 -0.27 19.56
N THR A 248 -9.17 -1.07 19.04
CA THR A 248 -10.01 -1.99 19.82
C THR A 248 -9.21 -3.23 20.21
N ALA A 249 -9.73 -4.05 21.14
CA ALA A 249 -9.12 -5.32 21.51
C ALA A 249 -8.95 -6.24 20.27
N ARG A 250 -9.96 -6.30 19.39
CA ARG A 250 -9.90 -7.12 18.17
C ARG A 250 -8.83 -6.65 17.20
N GLU A 251 -8.67 -5.35 17.04
CA GLU A 251 -7.62 -4.80 16.18
C GLU A 251 -6.21 -5.04 16.74
N HIS A 252 -6.05 -5.06 18.06
CA HIS A 252 -4.81 -5.51 18.70
C HIS A 252 -4.54 -6.99 18.41
N GLU A 253 -5.54 -7.87 18.53
CA GLU A 253 -5.40 -9.30 18.17
C GLU A 253 -4.96 -9.48 16.71
N ILE A 254 -5.56 -8.72 15.78
CA ILE A 254 -5.16 -8.74 14.36
C ILE A 254 -3.69 -8.31 14.22
N CYS A 255 -3.29 -7.19 14.82
CA CYS A 255 -1.91 -6.71 14.75
C CYS A 255 -0.91 -7.72 15.34
N ASP A 256 -1.24 -8.33 16.48
CA ASP A 256 -0.40 -9.31 17.17
C ASP A 256 -0.26 -10.63 16.38
N ALA A 257 -1.29 -11.01 15.64
CA ALA A 257 -1.26 -12.20 14.80
C ALA A 257 -0.38 -12.02 13.55
N ILE A 258 -0.47 -10.85 12.87
CA ILE A 258 0.25 -10.62 11.62
C ILE A 258 1.64 -10.02 11.83
N GLY A 259 1.84 -9.25 12.90
CA GLY A 259 3.07 -8.50 13.17
C GLY A 259 4.35 -9.32 13.12
N PRO A 260 4.43 -10.47 13.82
CA PRO A 260 5.60 -11.35 13.78
C PRO A 260 5.97 -11.81 12.37
N ILE A 261 4.97 -12.14 11.54
CA ILE A 261 5.16 -12.59 10.14
C ILE A 261 5.69 -11.45 9.27
N LEU A 262 5.12 -10.24 9.41
CA LEU A 262 5.59 -9.06 8.70
C LEU A 262 7.05 -8.73 9.06
N LYS A 263 7.37 -8.79 10.34
CA LYS A 263 8.73 -8.55 10.83
C LYS A 263 9.73 -9.57 10.30
N GLU A 264 9.41 -10.87 10.36
CA GLU A 264 10.25 -11.95 9.82
C GLU A 264 10.53 -11.76 8.32
N GLN A 265 9.57 -11.22 7.59
CA GLN A 265 9.68 -10.94 6.17
C GLN A 265 10.33 -9.58 5.84
N GLY A 266 10.85 -8.84 6.82
CA GLY A 266 11.43 -7.52 6.58
C GLY A 266 10.42 -6.47 6.09
N GLN A 267 9.13 -6.71 6.33
CA GLN A 267 8.04 -5.76 6.08
C GLN A 267 7.97 -4.76 7.24
N ILE A 268 8.89 -3.80 7.24
CA ILE A 268 9.12 -2.90 8.38
C ILE A 268 8.03 -1.86 8.52
N PHE A 269 7.54 -1.31 7.41
CA PHE A 269 6.51 -0.26 7.39
C PHE A 269 5.30 -0.72 6.59
N VAL A 270 4.21 -1.04 7.28
CA VAL A 270 3.02 -1.63 6.69
C VAL A 270 1.77 -0.89 7.14
N GLY A 271 0.87 -0.59 6.20
CA GLY A 271 -0.47 -0.14 6.47
C GLY A 271 -1.45 -1.29 6.28
N ILE A 272 -2.28 -1.54 7.29
CA ILE A 272 -3.38 -2.50 7.18
C ILE A 272 -4.72 -1.79 7.30
N ASP A 273 -5.74 -2.37 6.67
CA ASP A 273 -7.11 -1.85 6.73
C ASP A 273 -8.02 -2.85 7.44
N VAL A 274 -8.79 -2.34 8.41
CA VAL A 274 -9.69 -3.13 9.24
C VAL A 274 -11.09 -2.53 9.21
N ILE A 275 -12.09 -3.36 8.87
CA ILE A 275 -13.51 -2.99 8.91
C ILE A 275 -14.23 -3.91 9.91
N GLY A 276 -14.75 -3.35 10.99
CA GLY A 276 -15.32 -4.14 12.08
C GLY A 276 -14.28 -5.10 12.67
N ASP A 277 -14.54 -6.38 12.61
CA ASP A 277 -13.68 -7.43 13.17
C ASP A 277 -12.70 -8.05 12.14
N TYR A 278 -12.65 -7.51 10.92
CA TYR A 278 -11.97 -8.14 9.79
C TYR A 278 -10.84 -7.31 9.19
N LEU A 279 -9.72 -7.97 8.95
CA LEU A 279 -8.63 -7.48 8.12
C LEU A 279 -9.05 -7.52 6.65
N THR A 280 -9.03 -6.36 5.97
CA THR A 280 -9.56 -6.22 4.60
C THR A 280 -8.51 -5.89 3.54
N GLU A 281 -7.39 -5.27 3.96
CA GLU A 281 -6.22 -4.95 3.12
C GLU A 281 -4.96 -4.78 3.97
#